data_cff64bac99999299065b62982733a58d
#
_entry.id   cff64bac99999299065b62982733a58d
#
_cell.length_a   1.000
_cell.length_b   1.000
_cell.length_c   1.000
_cell.angle_alpha   90.00
_cell.angle_beta   90.00
_cell.angle_gamma   90.00
#
_symmetry.space_group_name_H-M   'P 1'
#
loop_
_entity.id
_entity.type
_entity.pdbx_description
1 polymer ?
#
loop_
_entity_poly.entity_id
_entity_poly.type
_entity_poly.pdbx_seq_one_letter_code
_entity_poly.pdbx_strand_id
1 'polypeptide(L)'
;FLPKNQGPEITFKVASQAILILLRVKFRVRIEGSFAFFSSLKKRRGDFININPIIEEAFSDFEINKKRIPIAFLSYTGKADTYLTYYTWQEQPANFFDDEHHAEVAYGTIDIFSKGNFKSILKEVKKILKANKFTWTDNGPETFERETGYYHVPVNFCAWSL
;
A
#
# COMPACT_ATOMS: atom_id res chain seq x y z
N PHE A 1 -24.60 -39.08 -40.75
CA PHE A 1 -24.65 -37.82 -40.03
C PHE A 1 -23.66 -37.86 -38.88
N LEU A 2 -22.51 -37.20 -39.05
CA LEU A 2 -21.50 -37.02 -38.00
C LEU A 2 -21.75 -35.65 -37.32
N PRO A 3 -21.66 -35.52 -35.97
CA PRO A 3 -21.81 -34.26 -35.32
C PRO A 3 -20.58 -33.33 -35.57
N LYS A 4 -20.82 -32.09 -35.92
CA LYS A 4 -19.84 -31.07 -36.14
C LYS A 4 -19.01 -30.84 -34.87
N ASN A 5 -17.71 -30.94 -35.04
CA ASN A 5 -16.66 -30.58 -34.10
C ASN A 5 -16.85 -29.13 -33.63
N GLN A 6 -17.27 -28.94 -32.39
CA GLN A 6 -17.30 -27.60 -31.77
C GLN A 6 -15.86 -27.26 -31.36
N GLY A 7 -15.31 -26.32 -32.06
CA GLY A 7 -13.91 -25.93 -32.01
C GLY A 7 -13.46 -25.19 -30.75
N PRO A 8 -12.23 -24.67 -30.73
CA PRO A 8 -11.46 -24.23 -29.56
C PRO A 8 -12.01 -23.01 -28.77
N GLU A 9 -13.13 -22.41 -29.19
CA GLU A 9 -13.70 -21.22 -28.52
C GLU A 9 -14.20 -21.48 -27.10
N ILE A 10 -14.72 -22.69 -26.82
CA ILE A 10 -15.24 -23.01 -25.49
C ILE A 10 -14.09 -23.13 -24.48
N THR A 11 -12.97 -23.66 -24.89
CA THR A 11 -11.79 -23.85 -24.03
C THR A 11 -11.15 -22.50 -23.63
N PHE A 12 -11.15 -21.52 -24.52
CA PHE A 12 -10.64 -20.17 -24.24
C PHE A 12 -11.54 -19.39 -23.26
N LYS A 13 -12.86 -19.51 -23.38
CA LYS A 13 -13.78 -18.84 -22.45
C LYS A 13 -13.69 -19.39 -21.03
N VAL A 14 -13.57 -20.71 -20.89
CA VAL A 14 -13.45 -21.36 -19.57
C VAL A 14 -12.11 -21.02 -18.91
N ALA A 15 -11.01 -21.00 -19.66
CA ALA A 15 -9.71 -20.60 -19.16
C ALA A 15 -9.67 -19.12 -18.72
N SER A 16 -10.30 -18.24 -19.50
CA SER A 16 -10.39 -16.82 -19.16
C SER A 16 -11.22 -16.58 -17.90
N GLN A 17 -12.32 -17.28 -17.71
CA GLN A 17 -13.13 -17.20 -16.49
C GLN A 17 -12.43 -17.78 -15.27
N ALA A 18 -11.71 -18.89 -15.41
CA ALA A 18 -10.94 -19.49 -14.32
C ALA A 18 -9.81 -18.56 -13.85
N ILE A 19 -9.11 -17.90 -14.77
CA ILE A 19 -8.08 -16.88 -14.46
C ILE A 19 -8.70 -15.67 -13.75
N LEU A 20 -9.88 -15.20 -14.17
CA LEU A 20 -10.58 -14.10 -13.53
C LEU A 20 -11.06 -14.45 -12.11
N ILE A 21 -11.49 -15.69 -11.90
CA ILE A 21 -11.89 -16.21 -10.58
C ILE A 21 -10.68 -16.35 -9.68
N LEU A 22 -9.55 -16.88 -10.17
CA LEU A 22 -8.30 -16.98 -9.41
C LEU A 22 -7.73 -15.62 -9.02
N LEU A 23 -7.80 -14.63 -9.91
CA LEU A 23 -7.43 -13.24 -9.60
C LEU A 23 -8.36 -12.61 -8.58
N ARG A 24 -9.68 -12.86 -8.67
CA ARG A 24 -10.66 -12.39 -7.68
C ARG A 24 -10.49 -13.07 -6.32
N VAL A 25 -10.20 -14.37 -6.30
CA VAL A 25 -9.94 -15.11 -5.05
C VAL A 25 -8.64 -14.66 -4.40
N LYS A 26 -7.54 -14.47 -5.15
CA LYS A 26 -6.29 -13.92 -4.60
C LYS A 26 -6.48 -12.50 -4.06
N PHE A 27 -7.24 -11.66 -4.76
CA PHE A 27 -7.53 -10.30 -4.31
C PHE A 27 -8.45 -10.29 -3.08
N ARG A 28 -9.45 -11.19 -3.03
CA ARG A 28 -10.37 -11.31 -1.89
C ARG A 28 -9.70 -11.88 -0.64
N VAL A 29 -8.87 -12.91 -0.77
CA VAL A 29 -8.08 -13.48 0.33
C VAL A 29 -7.12 -12.42 0.90
N ARG A 30 -6.56 -11.57 0.04
CA ARG A 30 -5.67 -10.48 0.47
C ARG A 30 -6.40 -9.38 1.24
N ILE A 31 -7.63 -9.02 0.83
CA ILE A 31 -8.47 -8.05 1.57
C ILE A 31 -8.90 -8.65 2.91
N GLU A 32 -9.28 -9.93 2.94
CA GLU A 32 -9.70 -10.62 4.18
C GLU A 32 -8.51 -10.82 5.13
N GLY A 33 -7.30 -11.09 4.61
CA GLY A 33 -6.06 -11.16 5.39
C GLY A 33 -5.68 -9.83 6.03
N SER A 34 -5.72 -8.72 5.28
CA SER A 34 -5.53 -7.37 5.80
C SER A 34 -6.58 -6.99 6.85
N PHE A 35 -7.84 -7.41 6.64
CA PHE A 35 -8.92 -7.14 7.59
C PHE A 35 -8.77 -7.96 8.88
N ALA A 36 -8.34 -9.22 8.78
CA ALA A 36 -8.06 -10.09 9.92
C ALA A 36 -6.83 -9.60 10.72
N PHE A 37 -5.80 -9.09 10.03
CA PHE A 37 -4.63 -8.51 10.67
C PHE A 37 -4.98 -7.21 11.41
N PHE A 38 -5.78 -6.33 10.81
CA PHE A 38 -6.27 -5.12 11.48
C PHE A 38 -7.16 -5.44 12.70
N SER A 39 -7.95 -6.52 12.65
CA SER A 39 -8.76 -6.95 13.79
C SER A 39 -7.98 -7.71 14.83
N SER A 40 -6.83 -8.32 14.51
CA SER A 40 -5.96 -8.99 15.46
C SER A 40 -5.06 -8.03 16.26
N LEU A 41 -4.88 -6.81 15.77
CA LEU A 41 -4.32 -5.69 16.53
C LEU A 41 -5.35 -5.21 17.58
N LYS A 42 -5.93 -6.14 18.36
CA LYS A 42 -6.74 -5.77 19.54
C LYS A 42 -5.84 -5.00 20.50
N LYS A 43 -5.92 -3.69 20.36
CA LYS A 43 -5.26 -2.71 21.21
C LYS A 43 -5.69 -2.94 22.65
N ARG A 44 -4.72 -3.10 23.56
CA ARG A 44 -4.97 -2.85 24.98
C ARG A 44 -5.13 -1.34 25.17
N ARG A 45 -6.03 -0.93 26.05
CA ARG A 45 -6.21 0.49 26.38
C ARG A 45 -4.85 1.10 26.73
N GLY A 46 -4.38 2.10 25.97
CA GLY A 46 -3.11 2.78 26.21
C GLY A 46 -1.93 2.38 25.30
N ASP A 47 -2.09 1.40 24.40
CA ASP A 47 -1.03 1.07 23.45
C ASP A 47 -1.07 1.98 22.22
N PHE A 48 0.05 2.61 21.86
CA PHE A 48 0.19 3.36 20.62
C PHE A 48 0.04 2.47 19.39
N ILE A 49 -0.49 3.02 18.30
CA ILE A 49 -0.62 2.27 17.04
C ILE A 49 0.74 2.14 16.40
N ASN A 50 1.32 0.93 16.38
CA ASN A 50 2.45 0.68 15.50
C ASN A 50 1.94 0.42 14.07
N ILE A 51 2.02 1.43 13.20
CA ILE A 51 1.58 1.33 11.80
C ILE A 51 2.63 0.70 10.88
N ASN A 52 3.88 0.53 11.32
CA ASN A 52 4.97 0.02 10.49
C ASN A 52 4.69 -1.37 9.91
N PRO A 53 4.24 -2.39 10.68
CA PRO A 53 3.91 -3.70 10.12
C PRO A 53 2.80 -3.63 9.07
N ILE A 54 1.85 -2.71 9.22
CA ILE A 54 0.74 -2.54 8.28
C ILE A 54 1.25 -1.97 6.95
N ILE A 55 2.18 -1.01 7.01
CA ILE A 55 2.82 -0.44 5.81
C ILE A 55 3.67 -1.52 5.11
N GLU A 56 4.48 -2.26 5.86
CA GLU A 56 5.31 -3.34 5.30
C GLU A 56 4.47 -4.39 4.59
N GLU A 57 3.38 -4.85 5.19
CA GLU A 57 2.44 -5.78 4.59
C GLU A 57 1.78 -5.20 3.34
N ALA A 58 1.27 -3.95 3.44
CA ALA A 58 0.57 -3.28 2.34
C ALA A 58 1.42 -3.13 1.08
N PHE A 59 2.73 -2.92 1.26
CA PHE A 59 3.69 -2.72 0.18
C PHE A 59 4.60 -3.92 -0.10
N SER A 60 4.38 -5.07 0.56
CA SER A 60 5.24 -6.26 0.44
C SER A 60 5.44 -6.76 -1.00
N ASP A 61 4.39 -6.67 -1.83
CA ASP A 61 4.40 -7.06 -3.24
C ASP A 61 4.17 -5.87 -4.18
N PHE A 62 4.60 -4.70 -3.76
CA PHE A 62 4.43 -3.52 -4.58
C PHE A 62 5.23 -3.60 -5.87
N GLU A 63 4.53 -3.55 -7.01
CA GLU A 63 5.13 -3.63 -8.33
C GLU A 63 4.52 -2.63 -9.31
N ILE A 64 5.33 -2.10 -10.20
CA ILE A 64 4.92 -1.29 -11.34
C ILE A 64 5.50 -1.89 -12.60
N ASN A 65 4.67 -2.14 -13.60
CA ASN A 65 5.08 -2.75 -14.88
C ASN A 65 5.84 -4.08 -14.68
N LYS A 66 5.39 -4.94 -13.74
CA LYS A 66 6.01 -6.21 -13.38
C LYS A 66 7.42 -6.08 -12.76
N LYS A 67 7.84 -4.88 -12.38
CA LYS A 67 9.06 -4.63 -11.64
C LYS A 67 8.71 -4.35 -10.19
N ARG A 68 9.23 -5.18 -9.27
CA ARG A 68 9.06 -4.98 -7.83
C ARG A 68 9.78 -3.73 -7.38
N ILE A 69 9.12 -2.90 -6.60
CA ILE A 69 9.67 -1.67 -6.03
C ILE A 69 9.92 -1.92 -4.54
N PRO A 70 11.17 -1.88 -4.08
CA PRO A 70 11.48 -2.08 -2.69
C PRO A 70 10.96 -0.93 -1.83
N ILE A 71 10.55 -1.26 -0.60
CA ILE A 71 10.23 -0.31 0.45
C ILE A 71 11.12 -0.59 1.66
N ALA A 72 11.56 0.45 2.36
CA ALA A 72 12.41 0.36 3.53
C ALA A 72 11.99 1.37 4.60
N PHE A 73 12.17 1.00 5.87
CA PHE A 73 11.98 1.91 6.98
C PHE A 73 13.16 2.91 7.07
N LEU A 74 12.85 4.20 7.11
CA LEU A 74 13.78 5.33 7.21
C LEU A 74 14.76 5.46 6.04
N SER A 75 15.50 4.43 5.68
CA SER A 75 16.54 4.52 4.66
C SER A 75 16.65 3.27 3.81
N TYR A 76 17.04 3.44 2.53
CA TYR A 76 17.26 2.35 1.59
C TYR A 76 18.71 2.31 1.16
N THR A 77 19.38 1.17 1.36
CA THR A 77 20.81 0.97 1.06
C THR A 77 21.07 0.22 -0.25
N GLY A 78 20.00 -0.12 -0.98
CA GLY A 78 20.11 -0.85 -2.26
C GLY A 78 20.44 0.07 -3.45
N LYS A 79 20.47 -0.53 -4.66
CA LYS A 79 20.81 0.16 -5.92
C LYS A 79 19.61 0.23 -6.90
N ALA A 80 18.38 0.19 -6.40
CA ALA A 80 17.22 0.25 -7.28
C ALA A 80 17.03 1.66 -7.85
N ASP A 81 16.69 1.77 -9.15
CA ASP A 81 16.37 3.07 -9.79
C ASP A 81 15.06 3.68 -9.26
N THR A 82 14.27 2.88 -8.56
CA THR A 82 13.04 3.31 -7.92
C THR A 82 12.88 2.54 -6.62
N TYR A 83 12.66 3.24 -5.54
CA TYR A 83 12.40 2.67 -4.22
C TYR A 83 11.52 3.61 -3.40
N LEU A 84 10.97 3.07 -2.32
CA LEU A 84 10.20 3.82 -1.33
C LEU A 84 10.92 3.76 0.00
N THR A 85 10.80 4.83 0.78
CA THR A 85 11.06 4.80 2.22
C THR A 85 9.81 5.25 2.95
N TYR A 86 9.69 4.88 4.24
CA TYR A 86 8.59 5.33 5.06
C TYR A 86 9.05 5.58 6.48
N TYR A 87 8.33 6.48 7.16
CA TYR A 87 8.51 6.76 8.59
C TYR A 87 7.26 7.38 9.20
N THR A 88 7.11 7.21 10.50
CA THR A 88 6.10 7.89 11.31
C THR A 88 6.79 9.05 12.03
N TRP A 89 6.18 10.23 11.98
CA TRP A 89 6.78 11.43 12.57
C TRP A 89 5.96 12.04 13.70
N GLN A 90 4.70 11.64 13.87
CA GLN A 90 3.85 12.10 14.96
C GLN A 90 2.78 11.06 15.28
N GLU A 91 2.55 10.87 16.58
CA GLU A 91 1.42 10.14 17.12
C GLU A 91 0.77 11.00 18.18
N GLN A 92 -0.54 11.10 18.16
CA GLN A 92 -1.25 11.95 19.12
C GLN A 92 -2.61 11.36 19.47
N PRO A 93 -3.08 11.54 20.73
CA PRO A 93 -4.44 11.21 21.12
C PRO A 93 -5.45 12.11 20.39
N ALA A 94 -6.61 11.54 20.11
CA ALA A 94 -7.70 12.21 19.43
C ALA A 94 -9.05 11.78 20.02
N ASN A 95 -10.12 12.51 19.68
CA ASN A 95 -11.49 12.24 20.14
C ASN A 95 -11.57 12.14 21.69
N PHE A 96 -11.42 13.29 22.35
CA PHE A 96 -11.56 13.41 23.80
C PHE A 96 -13.04 13.42 24.20
N PHE A 97 -13.40 12.58 25.15
CA PHE A 97 -14.70 12.55 25.79
C PHE A 97 -14.52 12.20 27.27
N ASP A 98 -15.16 12.94 28.18
CA ASP A 98 -15.03 12.78 29.64
C ASP A 98 -13.57 12.74 30.16
N ASP A 99 -12.71 13.67 29.66
CA ASP A 99 -11.28 13.77 29.98
C ASP A 99 -10.44 12.54 29.57
N GLU A 100 -11.02 11.56 28.85
CA GLU A 100 -10.32 10.42 28.27
C GLU A 100 -10.25 10.54 26.74
N HIS A 101 -9.13 10.10 26.16
CA HIS A 101 -9.02 9.97 24.70
C HIS A 101 -9.56 8.60 24.26
N HIS A 102 -10.36 8.61 23.18
CA HIS A 102 -11.00 7.40 22.66
C HIS A 102 -10.40 6.93 21.33
N ALA A 103 -9.55 7.74 20.71
CA ALA A 103 -8.86 7.40 19.47
C ALA A 103 -7.45 7.95 19.49
N GLU A 104 -6.62 7.45 18.60
CA GLU A 104 -5.29 7.98 18.31
C GLU A 104 -5.14 8.16 16.82
N VAL A 105 -4.32 9.11 16.43
CA VAL A 105 -3.93 9.33 15.05
C VAL A 105 -2.41 9.31 14.93
N ALA A 106 -1.92 8.48 14.02
CA ALA A 106 -0.51 8.42 13.64
C ALA A 106 -0.33 9.08 12.27
N TYR A 107 0.64 9.95 12.17
CA TYR A 107 1.03 10.62 10.92
C TYR A 107 2.34 10.05 10.41
N GLY A 108 2.41 9.84 9.13
CA GLY A 108 3.62 9.32 8.48
C GLY A 108 3.78 9.83 7.06
N THR A 109 4.92 9.49 6.49
CA THR A 109 5.27 9.83 5.11
C THR A 109 5.80 8.60 4.41
N ILE A 110 5.39 8.40 3.15
CA ILE A 110 6.06 7.51 2.21
C ILE A 110 6.78 8.39 1.21
N ASP A 111 8.10 8.31 1.20
CA ASP A 111 8.95 8.99 0.24
C ASP A 111 9.14 8.13 -1.00
N ILE A 112 8.86 8.69 -2.16
CA ILE A 112 9.09 8.06 -3.46
C ILE A 112 10.38 8.60 -4.03
N PHE A 113 11.33 7.70 -4.28
CA PHE A 113 12.58 8.01 -5.00
C PHE A 113 12.56 7.31 -6.35
N SER A 114 12.72 8.04 -7.45
CA SER A 114 12.73 7.47 -8.79
C SER A 114 13.64 8.23 -9.74
N LYS A 115 14.46 7.51 -10.55
CA LYS A 115 15.23 8.11 -11.65
C LYS A 115 14.39 8.37 -12.90
N GLY A 116 13.14 7.93 -12.91
CA GLY A 116 12.23 8.07 -14.02
C GLY A 116 10.91 8.74 -13.66
N ASN A 117 9.89 8.48 -14.46
CA ASN A 117 8.55 9.04 -14.21
C ASN A 117 7.92 8.42 -12.95
N PHE A 118 7.79 9.22 -11.91
CA PHE A 118 7.20 8.84 -10.63
C PHE A 118 5.66 8.99 -10.57
N LYS A 119 5.02 9.62 -11.55
CA LYS A 119 3.56 9.89 -11.49
C LYS A 119 2.69 8.63 -11.41
N SER A 120 3.08 7.55 -12.09
CA SER A 120 2.40 6.26 -12.00
C SER A 120 2.58 5.64 -10.61
N ILE A 121 3.78 5.74 -10.04
CA ILE A 121 4.12 5.25 -8.71
C ILE A 121 3.30 5.98 -7.66
N LEU A 122 3.27 7.31 -7.72
CA LEU A 122 2.48 8.17 -6.84
C LEU A 122 1.00 7.77 -6.83
N LYS A 123 0.43 7.49 -8.01
CA LYS A 123 -0.97 7.06 -8.14
C LYS A 123 -1.22 5.72 -7.44
N GLU A 124 -0.34 4.74 -7.63
CA GLU A 124 -0.50 3.42 -7.02
C GLU A 124 -0.24 3.45 -5.51
N VAL A 125 0.74 4.23 -5.03
CA VAL A 125 0.97 4.45 -3.59
C VAL A 125 -0.30 4.99 -2.92
N LYS A 126 -0.95 6.01 -3.48
CA LYS A 126 -2.22 6.54 -2.96
C LYS A 126 -3.35 5.52 -2.95
N LYS A 127 -3.42 4.63 -3.96
CA LYS A 127 -4.41 3.55 -3.97
C LYS A 127 -4.17 2.54 -2.85
N ILE A 128 -2.91 2.14 -2.64
CA ILE A 128 -2.54 1.20 -1.58
C ILE A 128 -2.86 1.79 -0.22
N LEU A 129 -2.49 3.05 0.03
CA LEU A 129 -2.84 3.75 1.26
C LEU A 129 -4.34 3.71 1.51
N LYS A 130 -5.15 4.11 0.53
CA LYS A 130 -6.62 4.10 0.64
C LYS A 130 -7.17 2.69 0.88
N ALA A 131 -6.65 1.66 0.19
CA ALA A 131 -7.09 0.28 0.34
C ALA A 131 -6.81 -0.27 1.75
N ASN A 132 -5.77 0.23 2.41
CA ASN A 132 -5.37 -0.14 3.77
C ASN A 132 -5.86 0.87 4.83
N LYS A 133 -6.89 1.66 4.52
CA LYS A 133 -7.55 2.61 5.43
C LYS A 133 -6.65 3.75 5.94
N PHE A 134 -5.54 3.99 5.30
CA PHE A 134 -4.78 5.22 5.51
C PHE A 134 -5.46 6.37 4.76
N THR A 135 -5.48 7.52 5.39
CA THR A 135 -5.95 8.75 4.77
C THR A 135 -4.76 9.51 4.21
N TRP A 136 -4.66 9.64 2.89
CA TRP A 136 -3.73 10.56 2.27
C TRP A 136 -4.09 11.99 2.66
N THR A 137 -3.13 12.77 3.16
CA THR A 137 -3.33 14.16 3.57
C THR A 137 -2.89 15.12 2.48
N ASP A 138 -1.64 15.03 2.05
CA ASP A 138 -1.06 15.88 1.01
C ASP A 138 0.17 15.23 0.37
N ASN A 139 0.75 15.89 -0.61
CA ASN A 139 2.11 15.60 -1.08
C ASN A 139 3.02 16.74 -0.64
N GLY A 140 4.20 16.39 -0.17
CA GLY A 140 5.29 17.36 -0.03
C GLY A 140 5.81 17.84 -1.38
N PRO A 141 6.78 18.73 -1.39
CA PRO A 141 7.36 19.29 -2.61
C PRO A 141 8.03 18.20 -3.45
N GLU A 142 7.77 18.22 -4.76
CA GLU A 142 8.50 17.40 -5.74
C GLU A 142 9.90 18.02 -5.92
N THR A 143 10.94 17.27 -5.61
CA THR A 143 12.33 17.74 -5.74
C THR A 143 13.13 16.83 -6.65
N PHE A 144 14.21 17.36 -7.22
CA PHE A 144 15.18 16.59 -7.99
C PHE A 144 16.56 16.72 -7.37
N GLU A 145 17.10 15.60 -6.93
CA GLU A 145 18.43 15.50 -6.33
C GLU A 145 19.49 15.37 -7.43
N ARG A 146 20.23 16.43 -7.69
CA ARG A 146 21.22 16.47 -8.78
C ARG A 146 22.37 15.47 -8.60
N GLU A 147 22.74 15.22 -7.35
CA GLU A 147 23.88 14.35 -7.03
C GLU A 147 23.54 12.87 -7.26
N THR A 148 22.33 12.46 -6.95
CA THR A 148 21.89 11.08 -7.03
C THR A 148 21.09 10.78 -8.30
N GLY A 149 20.53 11.83 -8.92
CA GLY A 149 19.67 11.75 -10.09
C GLY A 149 18.24 11.24 -9.77
N TYR A 150 17.82 11.27 -8.52
CA TYR A 150 16.46 10.88 -8.14
C TYR A 150 15.51 12.07 -8.11
N TYR A 151 14.31 11.85 -8.58
CA TYR A 151 13.14 12.62 -8.17
C TYR A 151 12.70 12.12 -6.80
N HIS A 152 12.46 13.01 -5.87
CA HIS A 152 11.96 12.73 -4.53
C HIS A 152 10.59 13.37 -4.34
N VAL A 153 9.61 12.57 -3.90
CA VAL A 153 8.23 13.00 -3.70
C VAL A 153 7.70 12.42 -2.40
N PRO A 154 7.53 13.24 -1.36
CA PRO A 154 6.89 12.85 -0.13
C PRO A 154 5.37 12.69 -0.30
N VAL A 155 4.81 11.62 0.25
CA VAL A 155 3.37 11.34 0.30
C VAL A 155 2.96 11.23 1.75
N ASN A 156 2.32 12.26 2.26
CA ASN A 156 1.90 12.33 3.66
C ASN A 156 0.56 11.63 3.86
N PHE A 157 0.42 10.94 4.96
CA PHE A 157 -0.79 10.22 5.32
C PHE A 157 -1.02 10.19 6.83
N CYS A 158 -2.24 9.87 7.25
CA CYS A 158 -2.53 9.52 8.62
C CYS A 158 -3.31 8.21 8.72
N ALA A 159 -3.18 7.55 9.88
CA ALA A 159 -3.92 6.37 10.28
C ALA A 159 -4.63 6.63 11.61
N TRP A 160 -5.89 6.18 11.73
CA TRP A 160 -6.69 6.30 12.93
C TRP A 160 -6.83 4.95 13.62
N SER A 161 -6.66 4.89 14.95
CA SER A 161 -7.17 3.80 15.77
C SER A 161 -8.49 4.22 16.39
N LEU A 162 -9.43 3.34 16.32
CA LEU A 162 -10.70 3.43 17.01
C LEU A 162 -10.76 2.44 18.16
#